data_9c1a5d16aeb8f78cad6ccb6aee4db9cf
#
_entry.id   9c1a5d16aeb8f78cad6ccb6aee4db9cf
#
_cell.length_a   1.000
_cell.length_b   1.000
_cell.length_c   1.000
_cell.angle_alpha   90.00
_cell.angle_beta   90.00
_cell.angle_gamma   90.00
#
_symmetry.space_group_name_H-M   'P 1'
#
loop_
_entity.id
_entity.type
_entity.pdbx_description
1 polymer ?
#
loop_
_entity_poly.entity_id
_entity_poly.type
_entity_poly.pdbx_seq_one_letter_code
_entity_poly.pdbx_strand_id
1 'polypeptide(L)'
;MTAEPLPAAPASAATGEPIRGAATDMPPAREPYTPAAGAGPRPEPGSGPDSAFAEAEYAARRAALRAAMRRRGLHALALVSPENVHYLLGLDHLGHFAFTMLVLPREGPPVLVARRMERHTLAAQLPGTRQALYGEGQDPARIAARVLAEATPTGGTVGVEEQAMRLPPAVLSRIRTGLPQRTWADCSALPARQRSVKSATEIQWVRQAAGVSGAAMRAAMATTCSGVSERSVAARVHGAMTEAGGQEPGFVPLIRSTDRLAQEHVTWREHRLAAGEGLFVELSGCVHRYHAPMSRTVRCGPPPPGARTAATAALAGLRAAADALVPGARTGEVYAAWAAAVASVIGHRPRRHHCGYLTGLGFPPSWVGGSRVPGVRAGGRTRVRAGMVLHLMSWVERPVGHVVSDTALVTPDGCELLTRAPRELVVTD
;
A
#
# COMPACT_ATOMS: atom_id res chain seq x y z
N MET A 1 -57.22 6.94 6.21
CA MET A 1 -56.59 7.03 4.86
C MET A 1 -55.96 5.67 4.62
N THR A 2 -56.64 4.85 3.87
CA THR A 2 -56.29 3.47 3.51
C THR A 2 -55.33 3.48 2.32
N ALA A 3 -54.20 2.81 2.44
CA ALA A 3 -53.23 2.67 1.36
C ALA A 3 -53.69 1.58 0.37
N GLU A 4 -53.77 1.93 -0.92
CA GLU A 4 -54.00 0.97 -2.00
C GLU A 4 -52.73 0.14 -2.30
N PRO A 5 -52.86 -1.14 -2.68
CA PRO A 5 -51.75 -1.98 -3.06
C PRO A 5 -51.34 -1.75 -4.54
N LEU A 6 -50.04 -1.73 -4.80
CA LEU A 6 -49.45 -1.65 -6.14
C LEU A 6 -49.73 -2.92 -6.97
N PRO A 7 -49.90 -2.80 -8.31
CA PRO A 7 -50.18 -3.94 -9.17
C PRO A 7 -48.94 -4.80 -9.43
N ALA A 8 -49.17 -6.12 -9.52
CA ALA A 8 -48.16 -7.12 -9.82
C ALA A 8 -47.69 -7.03 -11.28
N ALA A 9 -46.36 -7.16 -11.49
CA ALA A 9 -45.74 -7.22 -12.81
C ALA A 9 -46.02 -8.58 -13.51
N PRO A 10 -46.13 -8.62 -14.84
CA PRO A 10 -46.39 -9.85 -15.57
C PRO A 10 -45.15 -10.74 -15.65
N ALA A 11 -45.36 -12.05 -15.48
CA ALA A 11 -44.31 -13.07 -15.66
C ALA A 11 -43.96 -13.20 -17.15
N SER A 12 -42.69 -12.94 -17.48
CA SER A 12 -42.10 -13.22 -18.79
C SER A 12 -41.58 -14.65 -18.80
N ALA A 13 -42.17 -15.51 -19.64
CA ALA A 13 -41.63 -16.82 -19.95
C ALA A 13 -40.39 -16.71 -20.82
N ALA A 14 -39.24 -17.01 -20.26
CA ALA A 14 -37.99 -17.14 -21.01
C ALA A 14 -37.88 -18.55 -21.56
N THR A 15 -38.07 -18.72 -22.86
CA THR A 15 -37.64 -19.90 -23.63
C THR A 15 -36.12 -19.82 -23.85
N GLY A 16 -35.39 -20.63 -23.10
CA GLY A 16 -33.94 -20.72 -23.24
C GLY A 16 -33.53 -21.57 -24.44
N GLU A 17 -32.91 -20.94 -25.44
CA GLU A 17 -32.07 -21.64 -26.40
C GLU A 17 -30.65 -21.80 -25.82
N PRO A 18 -29.96 -22.93 -26.02
CA PRO A 18 -28.61 -23.13 -25.51
C PRO A 18 -27.59 -22.33 -26.36
N ILE A 19 -26.87 -21.44 -25.70
CA ILE A 19 -25.72 -20.72 -26.28
C ILE A 19 -24.65 -21.75 -26.66
N ARG A 20 -24.46 -22.00 -27.96
CA ARG A 20 -23.32 -22.76 -28.48
C ARG A 20 -22.06 -21.95 -28.21
N GLY A 21 -21.18 -22.49 -27.36
CA GLY A 21 -19.88 -21.92 -27.07
C GLY A 21 -18.99 -21.87 -28.33
N ALA A 22 -18.55 -20.67 -28.68
CA ALA A 22 -17.42 -20.52 -29.60
C ALA A 22 -16.17 -21.00 -28.84
N ALA A 23 -15.52 -22.03 -29.36
CA ALA A 23 -14.21 -22.46 -28.92
C ALA A 23 -13.22 -21.33 -29.18
N THR A 24 -12.77 -20.64 -28.14
CA THR A 24 -11.65 -19.70 -28.22
C THR A 24 -10.37 -20.52 -28.26
N ASP A 25 -9.65 -20.46 -29.36
CA ASP A 25 -8.27 -20.94 -29.46
C ASP A 25 -7.44 -20.25 -28.38
N MET A 26 -7.18 -20.99 -27.31
CA MET A 26 -6.16 -20.59 -26.33
C MET A 26 -4.79 -20.92 -26.93
N PRO A 27 -3.85 -19.97 -26.97
CA PRO A 27 -2.48 -20.28 -27.32
C PRO A 27 -1.89 -21.27 -26.32
N PRO A 28 -0.96 -22.14 -26.71
CA PRO A 28 -0.40 -23.19 -25.85
C PRO A 28 0.23 -22.58 -24.62
N ALA A 29 0.03 -23.24 -23.47
CA ALA A 29 0.61 -22.87 -22.19
C ALA A 29 2.14 -22.73 -22.36
N ARG A 30 2.65 -21.52 -22.10
CA ARG A 30 4.10 -21.29 -22.02
C ARG A 30 4.65 -21.99 -20.80
N GLU A 31 5.89 -22.45 -20.89
CA GLU A 31 6.61 -23.12 -19.81
C GLU A 31 6.51 -22.37 -18.46
N PRO A 32 6.46 -23.07 -17.33
CA PRO A 32 6.36 -22.45 -16.02
C PRO A 32 7.56 -21.54 -15.77
N TYR A 33 7.29 -20.32 -15.31
CA TYR A 33 8.30 -19.33 -14.93
C TYR A 33 9.23 -19.92 -13.87
N THR A 34 10.48 -20.13 -14.22
CA THR A 34 11.55 -20.42 -13.25
C THR A 34 12.01 -19.08 -12.68
N PRO A 35 11.88 -18.82 -11.37
CA PRO A 35 12.39 -17.58 -10.79
C PRO A 35 13.89 -17.47 -11.02
N ALA A 36 14.33 -16.30 -11.50
CA ALA A 36 15.75 -16.03 -11.73
C ALA A 36 16.54 -16.31 -10.44
N ALA A 37 17.59 -17.10 -10.56
CA ALA A 37 18.54 -17.40 -9.49
C ALA A 37 19.15 -16.09 -8.97
N GLY A 38 18.70 -15.64 -7.80
CA GLY A 38 19.05 -14.36 -7.17
C GLY A 38 18.24 -14.06 -5.93
N ALA A 39 17.26 -14.91 -5.57
CA ALA A 39 16.63 -14.82 -4.26
C ALA A 39 17.65 -15.26 -3.21
N GLY A 40 18.14 -14.30 -2.41
CA GLY A 40 18.94 -14.60 -1.23
C GLY A 40 18.23 -15.60 -0.31
N PRO A 41 18.94 -16.21 0.66
CA PRO A 41 18.37 -17.23 1.53
C PRO A 41 17.08 -16.71 2.17
N ARG A 42 16.03 -17.55 2.15
CA ARG A 42 14.79 -17.26 2.86
C ARG A 42 15.15 -17.03 4.33
N PRO A 43 14.68 -15.94 4.97
CA PRO A 43 14.87 -15.76 6.40
C PRO A 43 14.26 -16.94 7.13
N GLU A 44 14.92 -17.40 8.19
CA GLU A 44 14.37 -18.46 9.04
C GLU A 44 12.99 -18.02 9.56
N PRO A 45 11.98 -18.91 9.57
CA PRO A 45 10.64 -18.56 9.98
C PRO A 45 10.61 -18.14 11.44
N GLY A 46 9.85 -17.08 11.74
CA GLY A 46 9.47 -16.70 13.08
C GLY A 46 8.50 -17.69 13.72
N SER A 47 7.85 -17.32 14.80
CA SER A 47 7.03 -18.17 15.67
C SER A 47 5.83 -18.90 15.03
N GLY A 48 5.54 -18.68 13.76
CA GLY A 48 4.53 -19.40 12.97
C GLY A 48 5.10 -19.84 11.62
N PRO A 49 4.54 -20.89 11.00
CA PRO A 49 5.08 -21.50 9.78
C PRO A 49 5.17 -20.55 8.57
N ASP A 50 4.35 -19.48 8.56
CA ASP A 50 4.30 -18.49 7.48
C ASP A 50 4.74 -17.08 7.93
N SER A 51 5.46 -16.97 9.05
CA SER A 51 5.87 -15.68 9.60
C SER A 51 6.85 -14.95 8.69
N ALA A 52 6.58 -13.67 8.43
CA ALA A 52 7.43 -12.82 7.59
C ALA A 52 8.82 -12.54 8.21
N PHE A 53 8.95 -12.67 9.54
CA PHE A 53 10.15 -12.31 10.29
C PHE A 53 10.42 -13.30 11.43
N ALA A 54 11.68 -13.42 11.83
CA ALA A 54 12.05 -14.11 13.07
C ALA A 54 11.47 -13.39 14.30
N GLU A 55 11.13 -14.13 15.35
CA GLU A 55 10.61 -13.55 16.61
C GLU A 55 11.56 -12.51 17.22
N ALA A 56 12.87 -12.70 17.04
CA ALA A 56 13.87 -11.74 17.50
C ALA A 56 13.69 -10.35 16.87
N GLU A 57 13.26 -10.26 15.59
CA GLU A 57 12.98 -8.98 14.94
C GLU A 57 11.71 -8.33 15.51
N TYR A 58 10.64 -9.09 15.72
CA TYR A 58 9.43 -8.57 16.37
C TYR A 58 9.75 -8.10 17.81
N ALA A 59 10.54 -8.84 18.55
CA ALA A 59 10.98 -8.45 19.89
C ALA A 59 11.79 -7.15 19.87
N ALA A 60 12.72 -7.00 18.95
CA ALA A 60 13.52 -5.77 18.77
C ALA A 60 12.62 -4.56 18.43
N ARG A 61 11.64 -4.74 17.54
CA ARG A 61 10.67 -3.70 17.17
C ARG A 61 9.83 -3.26 18.37
N ARG A 62 9.33 -4.20 19.18
CA ARG A 62 8.61 -3.90 20.42
C ARG A 62 9.50 -3.22 21.45
N ALA A 63 10.76 -3.65 21.62
CA ALA A 63 11.72 -3.02 22.53
C ALA A 63 12.04 -1.56 22.14
N ALA A 64 12.25 -1.29 20.85
CA ALA A 64 12.50 0.06 20.35
C ALA A 64 11.29 0.98 20.58
N LEU A 65 10.06 0.47 20.37
CA LEU A 65 8.84 1.23 20.62
C LEU A 65 8.65 1.51 22.13
N ARG A 66 8.91 0.53 23.00
CA ARG A 66 8.90 0.70 24.45
C ARG A 66 9.92 1.73 24.94
N ALA A 67 11.11 1.77 24.34
CA ALA A 67 12.08 2.83 24.63
C ALA A 67 11.55 4.20 24.27
N ALA A 68 10.82 4.34 23.14
CA ALA A 68 10.17 5.59 22.77
C ALA A 68 9.01 5.96 23.71
N MET A 69 8.25 4.97 24.21
CA MET A 69 7.20 5.17 25.22
C MET A 69 7.80 5.71 26.52
N ARG A 70 8.91 5.12 27.03
CA ARG A 70 9.58 5.62 28.24
C ARG A 70 9.96 7.09 28.14
N ARG A 71 10.58 7.50 27.02
CA ARG A 71 10.94 8.91 26.77
C ARG A 71 9.75 9.88 26.76
N ARG A 72 8.52 9.37 26.54
CA ARG A 72 7.30 10.18 26.49
C ARG A 72 6.38 9.99 27.69
N GLY A 73 6.79 9.25 28.71
CA GLY A 73 5.96 8.97 29.87
C GLY A 73 4.72 8.12 29.59
N LEU A 74 4.69 7.37 28.46
CA LEU A 74 3.56 6.50 28.11
C LEU A 74 3.67 5.16 28.84
N HIS A 75 2.55 4.68 29.39
CA HIS A 75 2.47 3.41 30.12
C HIS A 75 1.99 2.26 29.21
N ALA A 76 1.11 2.54 28.26
CA ALA A 76 0.67 1.60 27.25
C ALA A 76 0.41 2.31 25.91
N LEU A 77 0.43 1.55 24.80
CA LEU A 77 -0.05 1.99 23.50
C LEU A 77 -1.28 1.18 23.11
N ALA A 78 -2.29 1.87 22.58
CA ALA A 78 -3.47 1.32 21.94
C ALA A 78 -3.32 1.52 20.42
N LEU A 79 -2.94 0.47 19.69
CA LEU A 79 -2.65 0.49 18.27
C LEU A 79 -3.73 -0.29 17.52
N VAL A 80 -4.33 0.33 16.49
CA VAL A 80 -5.45 -0.25 15.76
C VAL A 80 -5.18 -0.39 14.25
N SER A 81 -4.14 0.25 13.73
CA SER A 81 -3.75 0.08 12.33
C SER A 81 -3.23 -1.33 12.10
N PRO A 82 -3.75 -2.08 11.11
CA PRO A 82 -3.29 -3.43 10.80
C PRO A 82 -1.80 -3.48 10.49
N GLU A 83 -1.25 -2.43 9.88
CA GLU A 83 0.18 -2.29 9.64
C GLU A 83 1.00 -2.35 10.94
N ASN A 84 0.52 -1.72 12.00
CA ASN A 84 1.21 -1.71 13.29
C ASN A 84 1.08 -3.04 14.02
N VAL A 85 -0.09 -3.69 13.91
CA VAL A 85 -0.31 -5.04 14.46
C VAL A 85 0.60 -6.05 13.74
N HIS A 86 0.64 -6.02 12.41
CA HIS A 86 1.54 -6.88 11.62
C HIS A 86 3.01 -6.60 11.92
N TYR A 87 3.42 -5.33 11.95
CA TYR A 87 4.80 -4.92 12.22
C TYR A 87 5.34 -5.39 13.56
N LEU A 88 4.48 -5.47 14.58
CA LEU A 88 4.86 -5.79 15.97
C LEU A 88 4.60 -7.24 16.37
N LEU A 89 3.70 -7.95 15.68
CA LEU A 89 3.28 -9.31 16.02
C LEU A 89 3.33 -10.29 14.84
N GLY A 90 3.31 -9.83 13.59
CA GLY A 90 3.25 -10.68 12.40
C GLY A 90 1.84 -11.08 11.97
N LEU A 91 0.78 -10.58 12.58
CA LEU A 91 -0.59 -10.94 12.19
C LEU A 91 -0.89 -10.51 10.76
N ASP A 92 -1.16 -11.49 9.90
CA ASP A 92 -1.55 -11.28 8.50
C ASP A 92 -2.93 -11.90 8.24
N HIS A 93 -3.96 -11.08 8.25
CA HIS A 93 -5.33 -11.46 7.89
C HIS A 93 -6.11 -10.26 7.34
N LEU A 94 -7.23 -10.51 6.70
CA LEU A 94 -8.09 -9.46 6.16
C LEU A 94 -9.27 -9.07 7.09
N GLY A 95 -9.36 -9.67 8.27
CA GLY A 95 -10.42 -9.44 9.27
C GLY A 95 -10.41 -8.06 9.93
N HIS A 96 -9.55 -7.15 9.50
CA HIS A 96 -9.44 -5.79 10.04
C HIS A 96 -10.63 -4.87 9.74
N PHE A 97 -11.66 -5.33 9.05
CA PHE A 97 -12.96 -4.64 8.97
C PHE A 97 -13.69 -4.65 10.32
N ALA A 98 -13.38 -5.60 11.21
CA ALA A 98 -13.84 -5.61 12.59
C ALA A 98 -12.80 -4.94 13.50
N PHE A 99 -13.27 -4.37 14.63
CA PHE A 99 -12.39 -3.72 15.58
C PHE A 99 -11.32 -4.68 16.10
N THR A 100 -10.07 -4.31 15.92
CA THR A 100 -8.90 -5.01 16.43
C THR A 100 -7.98 -3.99 17.07
N MET A 101 -7.46 -4.26 18.28
CA MET A 101 -6.56 -3.37 18.98
C MET A 101 -5.42 -4.15 19.61
N LEU A 102 -4.20 -3.78 19.28
CA LEU A 102 -3.02 -4.23 20.01
C LEU A 102 -2.77 -3.29 21.19
N VAL A 103 -2.84 -3.81 22.39
CA VAL A 103 -2.36 -3.11 23.59
C VAL A 103 -0.92 -3.54 23.84
N LEU A 104 0.01 -2.61 23.71
CA LEU A 104 1.43 -2.80 24.02
C LEU A 104 1.74 -2.10 25.34
N PRO A 105 1.86 -2.83 26.46
CA PRO A 105 2.30 -2.27 27.73
C PRO A 105 3.77 -1.82 27.64
N ARG A 106 4.14 -0.81 28.42
CA ARG A 106 5.56 -0.43 28.61
C ARG A 106 6.39 -1.59 29.14
N GLU A 107 5.78 -2.44 29.97
CA GLU A 107 6.36 -3.65 30.55
C GLU A 107 5.35 -4.80 30.47
N GLY A 108 5.86 -6.02 30.28
CA GLY A 108 5.01 -7.22 30.13
C GLY A 108 4.63 -7.55 28.67
N PRO A 109 3.86 -8.62 28.47
CA PRO A 109 3.50 -9.12 27.14
C PRO A 109 2.47 -8.21 26.45
N PRO A 110 2.48 -8.14 25.11
CA PRO A 110 1.42 -7.50 24.35
C PRO A 110 0.10 -8.29 24.48
N VAL A 111 -1.04 -7.60 24.36
CA VAL A 111 -2.37 -8.22 24.38
C VAL A 111 -3.14 -7.77 23.15
N LEU A 112 -3.70 -8.72 22.41
CA LEU A 112 -4.51 -8.44 21.24
C LEU A 112 -5.99 -8.54 21.57
N VAL A 113 -6.72 -7.43 21.42
CA VAL A 113 -8.19 -7.40 21.47
C VAL A 113 -8.71 -7.64 20.06
N ALA A 114 -9.54 -8.69 19.87
CA ALA A 114 -10.06 -9.06 18.55
C ALA A 114 -11.40 -9.80 18.64
N ARG A 115 -12.06 -9.96 17.48
CA ARG A 115 -13.29 -10.78 17.40
C ARG A 115 -13.00 -12.24 17.69
N ARG A 116 -13.91 -12.90 18.41
CA ARG A 116 -13.82 -14.33 18.71
C ARG A 116 -13.81 -15.21 17.45
N MET A 117 -14.43 -14.75 16.37
CA MET A 117 -14.42 -15.42 15.06
C MET A 117 -12.97 -15.67 14.57
N GLU A 118 -12.05 -14.75 14.84
CA GLU A 118 -10.65 -14.85 14.42
C GLU A 118 -9.80 -15.82 15.27
N ARG A 119 -10.37 -16.45 16.28
CA ARG A 119 -9.66 -17.28 17.27
C ARG A 119 -8.69 -18.29 16.63
N HIS A 120 -9.11 -18.98 15.57
CA HIS A 120 -8.28 -20.02 14.94
C HIS A 120 -7.11 -19.40 14.15
N THR A 121 -7.35 -18.31 13.41
CA THR A 121 -6.32 -17.54 12.71
C THR A 121 -5.28 -17.01 13.71
N LEU A 122 -5.75 -16.42 14.81
CA LEU A 122 -4.88 -15.88 15.85
C LEU A 122 -4.06 -16.96 16.55
N ALA A 123 -4.66 -18.13 16.82
CA ALA A 123 -3.94 -19.25 17.44
C ALA A 123 -2.84 -19.80 16.51
N ALA A 124 -3.09 -19.85 15.21
CA ALA A 124 -2.12 -20.32 14.21
C ALA A 124 -0.98 -19.34 13.97
N GLN A 125 -1.29 -18.05 13.84
CA GLN A 125 -0.28 -17.05 13.46
C GLN A 125 0.44 -16.42 14.65
N LEU A 126 -0.20 -16.36 15.82
CA LEU A 126 0.30 -15.71 17.04
C LEU A 126 0.31 -16.67 18.25
N PRO A 127 0.96 -17.85 18.14
CA PRO A 127 1.04 -18.80 19.25
C PRO A 127 1.70 -18.11 20.47
N GLY A 128 1.10 -18.22 21.63
CA GLY A 128 1.61 -17.59 22.86
C GLY A 128 1.30 -16.10 23.05
N THR A 129 0.74 -15.40 22.06
CA THR A 129 0.26 -14.02 22.26
C THR A 129 -1.05 -14.04 23.05
N ARG A 130 -1.11 -13.27 24.15
CA ARG A 130 -2.33 -13.12 24.95
C ARG A 130 -3.43 -12.44 24.12
N GLN A 131 -4.62 -13.04 24.13
CA GLN A 131 -5.77 -12.58 23.36
C GLN A 131 -6.94 -12.24 24.31
N ALA A 132 -7.60 -11.11 24.06
CA ALA A 132 -8.83 -10.71 24.74
C ALA A 132 -9.95 -10.64 23.67
N LEU A 133 -10.72 -11.73 23.56
CA LEU A 133 -11.68 -11.92 22.49
C LEU A 133 -13.08 -11.43 22.89
N TYR A 134 -13.74 -10.67 21.99
CA TYR A 134 -15.14 -10.30 22.14
C TYR A 134 -16.01 -11.10 21.16
N GLY A 135 -17.19 -11.51 21.63
CA GLY A 135 -18.20 -12.25 20.84
C GLY A 135 -19.17 -11.32 20.12
N GLU A 136 -20.08 -11.93 19.36
CA GLU A 136 -21.18 -11.21 18.72
C GLU A 136 -22.07 -10.53 19.80
N GLY A 137 -22.46 -9.29 19.52
CA GLY A 137 -23.25 -8.49 20.48
C GLY A 137 -22.48 -7.93 21.69
N GLN A 138 -21.21 -8.29 21.86
CA GLN A 138 -20.38 -7.70 22.93
C GLN A 138 -19.74 -6.38 22.45
N ASP A 139 -19.71 -5.39 23.35
CA ASP A 139 -19.04 -4.11 23.07
C ASP A 139 -17.51 -4.27 23.13
N PRO A 140 -16.80 -4.13 22.01
CA PRO A 140 -15.33 -4.23 22.00
C PRO A 140 -14.65 -3.15 22.85
N ALA A 141 -15.29 -2.01 23.06
CA ALA A 141 -14.75 -0.93 23.89
C ALA A 141 -14.61 -1.34 25.36
N ARG A 142 -15.55 -2.13 25.89
CA ARG A 142 -15.46 -2.65 27.27
C ARG A 142 -14.29 -3.62 27.45
N ILE A 143 -14.06 -4.48 26.46
CA ILE A 143 -12.94 -5.42 26.49
C ILE A 143 -11.61 -4.67 26.38
N ALA A 144 -11.51 -3.71 25.44
CA ALA A 144 -10.33 -2.89 25.28
C ALA A 144 -10.01 -2.04 26.54
N ALA A 145 -11.04 -1.44 27.15
CA ALA A 145 -10.88 -0.68 28.39
C ALA A 145 -10.33 -1.54 29.52
N ARG A 146 -10.85 -2.78 29.70
CA ARG A 146 -10.34 -3.73 30.71
C ARG A 146 -8.86 -4.05 30.48
N VAL A 147 -8.45 -4.38 29.24
CA VAL A 147 -7.06 -4.68 28.91
C VAL A 147 -6.16 -3.47 29.14
N LEU A 148 -6.61 -2.28 28.81
CA LEU A 148 -5.87 -1.03 29.04
C LEU A 148 -5.77 -0.70 30.53
N ALA A 149 -6.80 -1.00 31.34
CA ALA A 149 -6.75 -0.86 32.80
C ALA A 149 -5.67 -1.74 33.44
N GLU A 150 -5.54 -2.98 32.97
CA GLU A 150 -4.49 -3.90 33.40
C GLU A 150 -3.08 -3.44 33.00
N ALA A 151 -2.96 -2.79 31.82
CA ALA A 151 -1.71 -2.34 31.23
C ALA A 151 -1.23 -0.95 31.73
N THR A 152 -2.08 -0.21 32.44
CA THR A 152 -1.82 1.19 32.76
C THR A 152 -2.23 1.49 34.20
N PRO A 153 -1.33 1.99 35.07
CA PRO A 153 -1.69 2.34 36.46
C PRO A 153 -2.68 3.53 36.49
N THR A 154 -3.40 3.66 37.59
CA THR A 154 -4.24 4.84 37.84
C THR A 154 -3.41 6.12 37.72
N GLY A 155 -3.91 7.14 37.02
CA GLY A 155 -3.17 8.34 36.68
C GLY A 155 -2.17 8.17 35.52
N GLY A 156 -2.00 6.95 35.01
CA GLY A 156 -1.05 6.68 33.91
C GLY A 156 -1.55 7.19 32.55
N THR A 157 -0.62 7.34 31.62
CA THR A 157 -0.89 7.86 30.26
C THR A 157 -0.94 6.73 29.25
N VAL A 158 -2.03 6.65 28.48
CA VAL A 158 -2.22 5.77 27.33
C VAL A 158 -1.95 6.54 26.04
N GLY A 159 -1.02 6.04 25.22
CA GLY A 159 -0.85 6.50 23.84
C GLY A 159 -1.88 5.83 22.94
N VAL A 160 -2.66 6.62 22.20
CA VAL A 160 -3.66 6.13 21.26
C VAL A 160 -3.26 6.49 19.84
N GLU A 161 -3.50 5.61 18.91
CA GLU A 161 -3.33 5.86 17.47
C GLU A 161 -4.56 6.62 16.92
N GLU A 162 -4.71 7.88 17.33
CA GLU A 162 -5.92 8.68 17.06
C GLU A 162 -6.15 8.96 15.57
N GLN A 163 -5.09 8.96 14.77
CA GLN A 163 -5.17 9.19 13.32
C GLN A 163 -5.41 7.90 12.51
N ALA A 164 -5.63 6.78 13.19
CA ALA A 164 -5.89 5.51 12.50
C ALA A 164 -7.30 5.49 11.90
N MET A 165 -7.40 5.18 10.62
CA MET A 165 -8.67 5.05 9.89
C MET A 165 -9.60 3.99 10.54
N ARG A 166 -9.02 3.00 11.22
CA ARG A 166 -9.74 1.87 11.81
C ARG A 166 -10.11 2.05 13.29
N LEU A 167 -10.01 3.26 13.81
CA LEU A 167 -10.45 3.62 15.16
C LEU A 167 -11.77 4.39 15.11
N PRO A 168 -12.93 3.72 15.30
CA PRO A 168 -14.19 4.44 15.32
C PRO A 168 -14.26 5.41 16.51
N PRO A 169 -14.62 6.69 16.31
CA PRO A 169 -14.69 7.67 17.39
C PRO A 169 -15.58 7.23 18.56
N ALA A 170 -16.69 6.57 18.26
CA ALA A 170 -17.61 6.05 19.29
C ALA A 170 -16.97 4.96 20.15
N VAL A 171 -16.10 4.11 19.59
CA VAL A 171 -15.37 3.08 20.36
C VAL A 171 -14.34 3.75 21.27
N LEU A 172 -13.55 4.69 20.75
CA LEU A 172 -12.57 5.44 21.54
C LEU A 172 -13.24 6.21 22.68
N SER A 173 -14.37 6.87 22.41
CA SER A 173 -15.14 7.59 23.44
C SER A 173 -15.55 6.65 24.58
N ARG A 174 -16.12 5.48 24.27
CA ARG A 174 -16.50 4.49 25.30
C ARG A 174 -15.30 3.92 26.08
N ILE A 175 -14.17 3.71 25.42
CA ILE A 175 -12.93 3.31 26.09
C ILE A 175 -12.51 4.38 27.11
N ARG A 176 -12.50 5.65 26.69
CA ARG A 176 -12.14 6.80 27.55
C ARG A 176 -13.08 6.95 28.75
N THR A 177 -14.39 6.84 28.50
CA THR A 177 -15.42 6.86 29.56
C THR A 177 -15.23 5.72 30.56
N GLY A 178 -14.82 4.52 30.10
CA GLY A 178 -14.52 3.39 30.96
C GLY A 178 -13.23 3.53 31.77
N LEU A 179 -12.40 4.55 31.48
CA LEU A 179 -11.09 4.78 32.11
C LEU A 179 -10.90 6.27 32.50
N PRO A 180 -11.78 6.85 33.31
CA PRO A 180 -11.78 8.30 33.57
C PRO A 180 -10.52 8.80 34.30
N GLN A 181 -9.82 7.90 34.97
CA GLN A 181 -8.58 8.23 35.71
C GLN A 181 -7.30 8.00 34.89
N ARG A 182 -7.39 7.90 33.57
CA ARG A 182 -6.24 7.77 32.68
C ARG A 182 -6.08 9.05 31.87
N THR A 183 -4.84 9.41 31.56
CA THR A 183 -4.52 10.46 30.60
C THR A 183 -4.30 9.85 29.21
N TRP A 184 -4.53 10.64 28.18
CA TRP A 184 -4.52 10.19 26.78
C TRP A 184 -3.61 11.09 25.94
N ALA A 185 -2.82 10.47 25.07
CA ALA A 185 -1.92 11.16 24.14
C ALA A 185 -1.97 10.54 22.76
N ASP A 186 -1.93 11.35 21.70
CA ASP A 186 -1.77 10.81 20.33
C ASP A 186 -0.38 10.21 20.15
N CYS A 187 -0.33 8.94 19.81
CA CYS A 187 0.89 8.20 19.52
C CYS A 187 1.04 7.81 18.04
N SER A 188 0.15 8.24 17.16
CA SER A 188 0.10 7.84 15.74
C SER A 188 1.45 7.95 15.02
N ALA A 189 2.25 8.96 15.36
CA ALA A 189 3.56 9.16 14.77
C ALA A 189 4.66 8.20 15.29
N LEU A 190 4.46 7.49 16.40
CA LEU A 190 5.51 6.64 16.99
C LEU A 190 5.82 5.43 16.12
N PRO A 191 4.87 4.52 15.86
CA PRO A 191 5.14 3.35 15.02
C PRO A 191 5.43 3.76 13.57
N ALA A 192 4.79 4.81 13.04
CA ALA A 192 5.03 5.31 11.70
C ALA A 192 6.49 5.75 11.48
N ARG A 193 7.10 6.43 12.45
CA ARG A 193 8.52 6.80 12.41
C ARG A 193 9.45 5.60 12.43
N GLN A 194 9.12 4.58 13.23
CA GLN A 194 9.91 3.34 13.30
C GLN A 194 9.85 2.60 11.96
N ARG A 195 8.67 2.43 11.37
CA ARG A 195 8.48 1.79 10.06
C ARG A 195 9.07 2.58 8.89
N SER A 196 9.37 3.87 9.06
CA SER A 196 9.90 4.70 7.96
C SER A 196 11.25 4.23 7.44
N VAL A 197 12.10 3.65 8.31
CA VAL A 197 13.40 3.07 7.94
C VAL A 197 13.28 1.55 8.05
N LYS A 198 13.51 0.86 6.94
CA LYS A 198 13.34 -0.58 6.80
C LYS A 198 14.55 -1.33 7.32
N SER A 199 14.31 -2.48 7.95
CA SER A 199 15.35 -3.46 8.24
C SER A 199 15.84 -4.15 6.95
N ALA A 200 16.92 -4.90 7.04
CA ALA A 200 17.43 -5.68 5.92
C ALA A 200 16.39 -6.69 5.39
N THR A 201 15.65 -7.35 6.29
CA THR A 201 14.58 -8.29 5.93
C THR A 201 13.40 -7.57 5.27
N GLU A 202 12.97 -6.41 5.79
CA GLU A 202 11.92 -5.59 5.15
C GLU A 202 12.33 -5.17 3.74
N ILE A 203 13.59 -4.81 3.52
CA ILE A 203 14.12 -4.47 2.18
C ILE A 203 14.05 -5.67 1.23
N GLN A 204 14.32 -6.89 1.71
CA GLN A 204 14.18 -8.11 0.90
C GLN A 204 12.74 -8.31 0.42
N TRP A 205 11.74 -8.11 1.28
CA TRP A 205 10.33 -8.20 0.91
C TRP A 205 9.93 -7.12 -0.10
N VAL A 206 10.41 -5.88 0.07
CA VAL A 206 10.20 -4.82 -0.92
C VAL A 206 10.83 -5.17 -2.27
N ARG A 207 12.03 -5.78 -2.30
CA ARG A 207 12.67 -6.21 -3.54
C ARG A 207 11.87 -7.31 -4.26
N GLN A 208 11.34 -8.27 -3.50
CA GLN A 208 10.47 -9.30 -4.08
C GLN A 208 9.17 -8.68 -4.61
N ALA A 209 8.52 -7.79 -3.86
CA ALA A 209 7.36 -7.04 -4.33
C ALA A 209 7.67 -6.22 -5.60
N ALA A 210 8.88 -5.65 -5.72
CA ALA A 210 9.32 -4.95 -6.93
C ALA A 210 9.44 -5.88 -8.14
N GLY A 211 9.86 -7.13 -7.93
CA GLY A 211 9.84 -8.18 -8.96
C GLY A 211 8.45 -8.46 -9.49
N VAL A 212 7.48 -8.62 -8.56
CA VAL A 212 6.05 -8.80 -8.88
C VAL A 212 5.50 -7.59 -9.65
N SER A 213 5.78 -6.36 -9.19
CA SER A 213 5.37 -5.13 -9.88
C SER A 213 5.93 -5.07 -11.31
N GLY A 214 7.20 -5.44 -11.49
CA GLY A 214 7.85 -5.46 -12.79
C GLY A 214 7.21 -6.47 -13.75
N ALA A 215 6.87 -7.67 -13.27
CA ALA A 215 6.18 -8.70 -14.06
C ALA A 215 4.80 -8.22 -14.51
N ALA A 216 4.01 -7.69 -13.59
CA ALA A 216 2.68 -7.15 -13.87
C ALA A 216 2.71 -5.96 -14.84
N MET A 217 3.69 -5.06 -14.70
CA MET A 217 3.84 -3.92 -15.61
C MET A 217 4.22 -4.36 -17.02
N ARG A 218 5.11 -5.34 -17.16
CA ARG A 218 5.42 -5.93 -18.50
C ARG A 218 4.20 -6.59 -19.12
N ALA A 219 3.38 -7.30 -18.33
CA ALA A 219 2.14 -7.88 -18.81
C ALA A 219 1.14 -6.80 -19.26
N ALA A 220 1.02 -5.70 -18.53
CA ALA A 220 0.21 -4.55 -18.94
C ALA A 220 0.68 -3.99 -20.28
N MET A 221 1.99 -3.72 -20.42
CA MET A 221 2.58 -3.20 -21.65
C MET A 221 2.35 -4.11 -22.86
N ALA A 222 2.56 -5.41 -22.68
CA ALA A 222 2.38 -6.40 -23.74
C ALA A 222 0.91 -6.61 -24.17
N THR A 223 -0.04 -6.27 -23.29
CA THR A 223 -1.48 -6.43 -23.55
C THR A 223 -2.10 -5.13 -24.12
N THR A 224 -1.48 -3.99 -23.85
CA THR A 224 -2.00 -2.69 -24.28
C THR A 224 -1.83 -2.50 -25.78
N CYS A 225 -2.92 -2.44 -26.53
CA CYS A 225 -2.94 -2.13 -27.96
C CYS A 225 -4.29 -1.51 -28.36
N SER A 226 -4.40 -1.02 -29.60
CA SER A 226 -5.65 -0.49 -30.11
C SER A 226 -6.76 -1.57 -30.09
N GLY A 227 -7.98 -1.19 -29.70
CA GLY A 227 -9.14 -2.08 -29.57
C GLY A 227 -9.21 -2.89 -28.26
N VAL A 228 -8.14 -2.98 -27.48
CA VAL A 228 -8.16 -3.68 -26.19
C VAL A 228 -8.93 -2.88 -25.15
N SER A 229 -9.66 -3.55 -24.24
CA SER A 229 -10.35 -2.85 -23.14
C SER A 229 -9.44 -2.66 -21.94
N GLU A 230 -9.63 -1.56 -21.18
CA GLU A 230 -8.95 -1.34 -19.90
C GLU A 230 -9.13 -2.55 -18.97
N ARG A 231 -10.32 -3.19 -18.96
CA ARG A 231 -10.63 -4.38 -18.18
C ARG A 231 -9.79 -5.59 -18.60
N SER A 232 -9.55 -5.78 -19.89
CA SER A 232 -8.68 -6.86 -20.37
C SER A 232 -7.25 -6.69 -19.90
N VAL A 233 -6.72 -5.46 -19.90
CA VAL A 233 -5.40 -5.16 -19.34
C VAL A 233 -5.39 -5.43 -17.84
N ALA A 234 -6.44 -5.02 -17.10
CA ALA A 234 -6.54 -5.28 -15.66
C ALA A 234 -6.51 -6.78 -15.33
N ALA A 235 -7.24 -7.60 -16.09
CA ALA A 235 -7.24 -9.05 -15.92
C ALA A 235 -5.84 -9.67 -16.09
N ARG A 236 -5.09 -9.20 -17.10
CA ARG A 236 -3.70 -9.67 -17.32
C ARG A 236 -2.74 -9.19 -16.23
N VAL A 237 -2.92 -7.97 -15.73
CA VAL A 237 -2.14 -7.43 -14.61
C VAL A 237 -2.35 -8.27 -13.35
N HIS A 238 -3.61 -8.54 -12.97
CA HIS A 238 -3.91 -9.37 -11.79
C HIS A 238 -3.36 -10.80 -11.93
N GLY A 239 -3.54 -11.43 -13.10
CA GLY A 239 -2.96 -12.75 -13.38
C GLY A 239 -1.45 -12.75 -13.20
N ALA A 240 -0.76 -11.81 -13.84
CA ALA A 240 0.70 -11.72 -13.77
C ALA A 240 1.23 -11.40 -12.34
N MET A 241 0.48 -10.62 -11.54
CA MET A 241 0.83 -10.39 -10.13
C MET A 241 0.78 -11.69 -9.33
N THR A 242 -0.29 -12.47 -9.49
CA THR A 242 -0.49 -13.74 -8.77
C THR A 242 0.50 -14.80 -9.23
N GLU A 243 0.70 -14.95 -10.54
CA GLU A 243 1.68 -15.90 -11.15
C GLU A 243 3.12 -15.59 -10.71
N ALA A 244 3.45 -14.30 -10.49
CA ALA A 244 4.75 -13.88 -9.97
C ALA A 244 4.92 -14.08 -8.46
N GLY A 245 3.97 -14.71 -7.77
CA GLY A 245 3.99 -14.97 -6.33
C GLY A 245 3.57 -13.80 -5.46
N GLY A 246 2.89 -12.80 -6.03
CA GLY A 246 2.34 -11.67 -5.30
C GLY A 246 1.11 -12.05 -4.50
N GLN A 247 0.97 -11.43 -3.34
CA GLN A 247 -0.24 -11.43 -2.51
C GLN A 247 -1.18 -10.30 -2.94
N GLU A 248 -2.41 -10.29 -2.40
CA GLU A 248 -3.37 -9.20 -2.61
C GLU A 248 -2.77 -7.87 -2.18
N PRO A 249 -2.66 -6.87 -3.07
CA PRO A 249 -2.08 -5.58 -2.74
C PRO A 249 -3.01 -4.73 -1.88
N GLY A 250 -2.44 -3.77 -1.16
CA GLY A 250 -3.21 -2.81 -0.38
C GLY A 250 -4.09 -1.88 -1.22
N PHE A 251 -3.81 -1.74 -2.51
CA PHE A 251 -4.59 -0.95 -3.45
C PHE A 251 -4.74 -1.72 -4.76
N VAL A 252 -5.92 -1.70 -5.34
CA VAL A 252 -6.13 -2.28 -6.67
C VAL A 252 -5.30 -1.54 -7.72
N PRO A 253 -4.86 -2.20 -8.80
CA PRO A 253 -4.20 -1.51 -9.91
C PRO A 253 -5.08 -0.38 -10.46
N LEU A 254 -4.51 0.82 -10.60
CA LEU A 254 -5.16 1.97 -11.19
C LEU A 254 -4.85 1.99 -12.69
N ILE A 255 -5.83 1.58 -13.48
CA ILE A 255 -5.70 1.42 -14.93
C ILE A 255 -6.77 2.28 -15.59
N ARG A 256 -6.36 3.26 -16.40
CA ARG A 256 -7.28 4.15 -17.08
C ARG A 256 -6.65 4.83 -18.29
N SER A 257 -7.45 5.14 -19.28
CA SER A 257 -7.03 5.97 -20.41
C SER A 257 -6.58 7.37 -19.96
N THR A 258 -5.67 7.99 -20.70
CA THR A 258 -5.04 9.26 -20.32
C THR A 258 -5.96 10.48 -20.43
N ASP A 259 -7.13 10.37 -21.08
CA ASP A 259 -8.21 11.37 -21.01
C ASP A 259 -8.78 11.51 -19.59
N ARG A 260 -8.70 10.43 -18.81
CA ARG A 260 -9.10 10.39 -17.40
C ARG A 260 -7.93 10.52 -16.41
N LEU A 261 -6.76 10.93 -16.89
CA LEU A 261 -5.57 10.99 -16.03
C LEU A 261 -5.75 11.91 -14.82
N ALA A 262 -6.51 12.99 -14.98
CA ALA A 262 -6.83 13.91 -13.89
C ALA A 262 -7.79 13.35 -12.82
N GLN A 263 -8.47 12.23 -13.11
CA GLN A 263 -9.33 11.55 -12.15
C GLN A 263 -8.48 10.62 -11.28
N GLU A 264 -8.12 11.06 -10.10
CA GLU A 264 -7.31 10.26 -9.19
C GLU A 264 -8.10 9.11 -8.56
N HIS A 265 -7.41 8.01 -8.23
CA HIS A 265 -7.95 6.85 -7.54
C HIS A 265 -9.16 6.18 -8.23
N VAL A 266 -9.29 6.36 -9.55
CA VAL A 266 -10.21 5.59 -10.39
C VAL A 266 -9.45 4.51 -11.16
N THR A 267 -10.14 3.43 -11.48
CA THR A 267 -9.56 2.29 -12.18
C THR A 267 -10.33 1.97 -13.46
N TRP A 268 -10.10 0.80 -14.02
CA TRP A 268 -10.61 0.34 -15.32
C TRP A 268 -12.13 0.37 -15.44
N ARG A 269 -12.57 0.53 -16.68
CA ARG A 269 -13.94 0.37 -17.13
C ARG A 269 -13.95 -0.39 -18.47
N GLU A 270 -15.11 -0.50 -19.12
CA GLU A 270 -15.24 -1.19 -20.41
C GLU A 270 -14.71 -0.37 -21.62
N HIS A 271 -14.01 0.73 -21.38
CA HIS A 271 -13.46 1.56 -22.45
C HIS A 271 -12.43 0.76 -23.28
N ARG A 272 -12.59 0.78 -24.63
CA ARG A 272 -11.63 0.22 -25.57
C ARG A 272 -10.70 1.33 -26.08
N LEU A 273 -9.41 1.05 -26.02
CA LEU A 273 -8.39 2.02 -26.40
C LEU A 273 -8.43 2.29 -27.90
N ALA A 274 -8.41 3.57 -28.28
CA ALA A 274 -8.29 3.99 -29.67
C ALA A 274 -6.82 4.19 -30.08
N ALA A 275 -6.54 4.18 -31.38
CA ALA A 275 -5.22 4.53 -31.91
C ALA A 275 -4.84 5.97 -31.50
N GLY A 276 -3.61 6.17 -31.04
CA GLY A 276 -3.10 7.43 -30.48
C GLY A 276 -3.43 7.66 -29.00
N GLU A 277 -4.36 6.89 -28.43
CA GLU A 277 -4.73 6.99 -27.02
C GLU A 277 -3.63 6.43 -26.10
N GLY A 278 -3.55 6.96 -24.89
CA GLY A 278 -2.65 6.46 -23.86
C GLY A 278 -3.38 5.74 -22.74
N LEU A 279 -2.74 4.72 -22.20
CA LEU A 279 -3.16 4.03 -20.99
C LEU A 279 -2.19 4.35 -19.86
N PHE A 280 -2.71 4.90 -18.78
CA PHE A 280 -2.00 5.00 -17.51
C PHE A 280 -2.22 3.73 -16.70
N VAL A 281 -1.13 3.13 -16.25
CA VAL A 281 -1.12 1.95 -15.37
C VAL A 281 -0.29 2.28 -14.14
N GLU A 282 -0.89 2.20 -12.96
CA GLU A 282 -0.21 2.25 -11.67
C GLU A 282 -0.59 1.02 -10.87
N LEU A 283 0.39 0.31 -10.37
CA LEU A 283 0.21 -0.95 -9.65
C LEU A 283 1.31 -1.17 -8.62
N SER A 284 1.09 -2.09 -7.69
CA SER A 284 2.10 -2.52 -6.74
C SER A 284 2.02 -4.03 -6.53
N GLY A 285 3.12 -4.74 -6.70
CA GLY A 285 3.28 -6.05 -6.10
C GLY A 285 3.22 -5.97 -4.58
N CYS A 286 2.83 -7.08 -3.95
CA CYS A 286 2.73 -7.22 -2.50
C CYS A 286 3.33 -8.56 -2.08
N VAL A 287 4.29 -8.53 -1.14
CA VAL A 287 4.90 -9.71 -0.54
C VAL A 287 5.02 -9.48 0.97
N HIS A 288 4.45 -10.35 1.78
CA HIS A 288 4.34 -10.17 3.22
C HIS A 288 3.85 -8.78 3.64
N ARG A 289 2.86 -8.25 2.90
CA ARG A 289 2.29 -6.91 3.05
C ARG A 289 3.24 -5.75 2.72
N TYR A 290 4.46 -6.03 2.21
CA TYR A 290 5.34 -5.01 1.68
C TYR A 290 5.07 -4.75 0.21
N HIS A 291 5.07 -3.48 -0.15
CA HIS A 291 4.65 -2.99 -1.46
C HIS A 291 5.79 -2.29 -2.18
N ALA A 292 5.78 -2.39 -3.51
CA ALA A 292 6.70 -1.67 -4.39
C ALA A 292 5.95 -1.06 -5.58
N PRO A 293 5.23 0.06 -5.37
CA PRO A 293 4.42 0.67 -6.42
C PRO A 293 5.27 1.23 -7.56
N MET A 294 4.71 1.16 -8.78
CA MET A 294 5.24 1.77 -9.98
C MET A 294 4.12 2.17 -10.94
N SER A 295 4.39 3.15 -11.82
CA SER A 295 3.46 3.53 -12.87
C SER A 295 4.15 3.74 -14.21
N ARG A 296 3.40 3.52 -15.30
CA ARG A 296 3.80 3.80 -16.68
C ARG A 296 2.63 4.35 -17.48
N THR A 297 2.96 5.11 -18.49
CA THR A 297 2.02 5.49 -19.56
C THR A 297 2.43 4.79 -20.85
N VAL A 298 1.52 3.98 -21.40
CA VAL A 298 1.68 3.27 -22.68
C VAL A 298 0.82 3.95 -23.73
N ARG A 299 1.32 4.09 -24.96
CA ARG A 299 0.56 4.64 -26.10
C ARG A 299 0.21 3.57 -27.09
N CYS A 300 -1.03 3.58 -27.57
CA CYS A 300 -1.50 2.71 -28.63
C CYS A 300 -1.35 3.43 -29.99
N GLY A 301 -0.53 2.90 -30.89
CA GLY A 301 -0.29 3.52 -32.20
C GLY A 301 0.47 4.86 -32.12
N PRO A 302 0.44 5.66 -33.18
CA PRO A 302 1.22 6.90 -33.27
C PRO A 302 0.92 7.87 -32.12
N PRO A 303 1.94 8.28 -31.34
CA PRO A 303 1.74 9.18 -30.22
C PRO A 303 1.35 10.59 -30.69
N PRO A 304 0.43 11.27 -30.00
CA PRO A 304 0.02 12.63 -30.36
C PRO A 304 1.17 13.64 -30.20
N PRO A 305 1.07 14.82 -30.86
CA PRO A 305 2.05 15.89 -30.68
C PRO A 305 2.29 16.21 -29.21
N GLY A 306 3.55 16.37 -28.82
CA GLY A 306 3.94 16.66 -27.44
C GLY A 306 4.08 15.44 -26.53
N ALA A 307 3.67 14.23 -26.93
CA ALA A 307 3.79 13.03 -26.11
C ALA A 307 5.27 12.66 -25.80
N ARG A 308 6.16 12.81 -26.79
CA ARG A 308 7.61 12.60 -26.60
C ARG A 308 8.21 13.62 -25.64
N THR A 309 7.84 14.89 -25.76
CA THR A 309 8.27 15.96 -24.85
C THR A 309 7.82 15.66 -23.41
N ALA A 310 6.56 15.27 -23.22
CA ALA A 310 6.02 14.92 -21.90
C ALA A 310 6.75 13.72 -21.30
N ALA A 311 7.02 12.67 -22.10
CA ALA A 311 7.78 11.49 -21.65
C ALA A 311 9.22 11.85 -21.26
N THR A 312 9.90 12.66 -22.07
CA THR A 312 11.25 13.16 -21.77
C THR A 312 11.26 13.95 -20.46
N ALA A 313 10.30 14.86 -20.27
CA ALA A 313 10.17 15.64 -19.04
C ALA A 313 9.90 14.76 -17.81
N ALA A 314 9.00 13.80 -17.95
CA ALA A 314 8.69 12.89 -16.87
C ALA A 314 9.91 12.04 -16.47
N LEU A 315 10.65 11.51 -17.45
CA LEU A 315 11.87 10.74 -17.20
C LEU A 315 12.99 11.60 -16.59
N ALA A 316 13.19 12.82 -17.09
CA ALA A 316 14.16 13.77 -16.52
C ALA A 316 13.83 14.08 -15.05
N GLY A 317 12.55 14.34 -14.77
CA GLY A 317 12.07 14.59 -13.41
C GLY A 317 12.29 13.38 -12.48
N LEU A 318 11.98 12.16 -12.92
CA LEU A 318 12.21 10.94 -12.11
C LEU A 318 13.69 10.75 -11.78
N ARG A 319 14.59 10.94 -12.77
CA ARG A 319 16.04 10.86 -12.59
C ARG A 319 16.53 11.90 -11.59
N ALA A 320 16.17 13.17 -11.77
CA ALA A 320 16.55 14.24 -10.87
C ALA A 320 16.04 14.02 -9.43
N ALA A 321 14.83 13.49 -9.26
CA ALA A 321 14.33 13.12 -7.94
C ALA A 321 15.13 11.98 -7.31
N ALA A 322 15.51 10.96 -8.09
CA ALA A 322 16.33 9.85 -7.62
C ALA A 322 17.74 10.30 -7.24
N ASP A 323 18.39 11.14 -8.06
CA ASP A 323 19.73 11.68 -7.81
C ASP A 323 19.75 12.57 -6.54
N ALA A 324 18.68 13.33 -6.29
CA ALA A 324 18.55 14.16 -5.08
C ALA A 324 18.13 13.36 -3.83
N LEU A 325 17.71 12.09 -3.97
CA LEU A 325 17.23 11.25 -2.87
C LEU A 325 18.41 10.58 -2.14
N VAL A 326 19.24 11.36 -1.47
CA VAL A 326 20.42 10.90 -0.74
C VAL A 326 20.25 11.06 0.77
N PRO A 327 20.96 10.26 1.61
CA PRO A 327 20.93 10.44 3.06
C PRO A 327 21.30 11.86 3.48
N GLY A 328 20.52 12.44 4.40
CA GLY A 328 20.69 13.80 4.89
C GLY A 328 19.89 14.86 4.15
N ALA A 329 19.56 14.66 2.88
CA ALA A 329 18.70 15.57 2.11
C ALA A 329 17.31 15.74 2.78
N ARG A 330 16.63 16.82 2.45
CA ARG A 330 15.23 17.02 2.84
C ARG A 330 14.31 16.67 1.68
N THR A 331 13.14 16.14 1.99
CA THR A 331 12.15 15.80 0.94
C THR A 331 11.73 17.01 0.07
N GLY A 332 11.87 18.24 0.59
CA GLY A 332 11.66 19.47 -0.19
C GLY A 332 12.73 19.73 -1.23
N GLU A 333 13.97 19.31 -0.99
CA GLU A 333 15.08 19.42 -1.96
C GLU A 333 14.90 18.44 -3.10
N VAL A 334 14.47 17.20 -2.81
CA VAL A 334 14.09 16.19 -3.81
C VAL A 334 12.95 16.69 -4.69
N TYR A 335 11.92 17.30 -4.10
CA TYR A 335 10.84 17.92 -4.87
C TYR A 335 11.32 19.06 -5.76
N ALA A 336 12.22 19.91 -5.26
CA ALA A 336 12.77 21.03 -6.03
C ALA A 336 13.57 20.55 -7.24
N ALA A 337 14.40 19.50 -7.08
CA ALA A 337 15.16 18.88 -8.16
C ALA A 337 14.22 18.31 -9.24
N TRP A 338 13.20 17.55 -8.84
CA TRP A 338 12.17 17.06 -9.75
C TRP A 338 11.49 18.19 -10.54
N ALA A 339 11.02 19.21 -9.83
CA ALA A 339 10.26 20.32 -10.45
C ALA A 339 11.12 21.13 -11.43
N ALA A 340 12.38 21.35 -11.11
CA ALA A 340 13.32 22.05 -11.98
C ALA A 340 13.61 21.24 -13.25
N ALA A 341 13.86 19.93 -13.13
CA ALA A 341 14.13 19.05 -14.26
C ALA A 341 12.92 18.92 -15.20
N VAL A 342 11.70 18.82 -14.67
CA VAL A 342 10.48 18.83 -15.50
C VAL A 342 10.35 20.17 -16.20
N ALA A 343 10.48 21.28 -15.46
CA ALA A 343 10.33 22.63 -16.01
C ALA A 343 11.33 22.96 -17.13
N SER A 344 12.55 22.45 -17.04
CA SER A 344 13.59 22.67 -18.08
C SER A 344 13.20 22.08 -19.44
N VAL A 345 12.36 21.03 -19.47
CA VAL A 345 11.92 20.38 -20.71
C VAL A 345 10.61 20.97 -21.25
N ILE A 346 9.63 21.23 -20.35
CA ILE A 346 8.30 21.71 -20.78
C ILE A 346 8.13 23.24 -20.76
N GLY A 347 9.12 23.98 -20.28
CA GLY A 347 9.13 25.44 -20.26
C GLY A 347 8.30 26.09 -19.12
N HIS A 348 7.68 25.31 -18.23
CA HIS A 348 6.89 25.82 -17.10
C HIS A 348 6.96 24.89 -15.90
N ARG A 349 6.66 25.40 -14.70
CA ARG A 349 6.64 24.56 -13.48
C ARG A 349 5.51 23.53 -13.53
N PRO A 350 5.77 22.29 -13.12
CA PRO A 350 4.72 21.27 -12.97
C PRO A 350 3.72 21.71 -11.88
N ARG A 351 2.44 21.36 -12.08
CA ARG A 351 1.36 21.71 -11.14
C ARG A 351 1.23 20.71 -9.98
N ARG A 352 1.81 19.53 -10.11
CA ARG A 352 1.69 18.47 -9.10
C ARG A 352 2.31 18.89 -7.77
N HIS A 353 1.57 18.75 -6.69
CA HIS A 353 1.95 19.22 -5.36
C HIS A 353 2.96 18.30 -4.64
N HIS A 354 3.19 17.10 -5.15
CA HIS A 354 4.21 16.16 -4.66
C HIS A 354 4.78 15.34 -5.83
N CYS A 355 5.99 14.81 -5.64
CA CYS A 355 6.63 13.87 -6.57
C CYS A 355 6.96 12.53 -5.91
N GLY A 356 6.26 12.15 -4.86
CA GLY A 356 6.43 10.87 -4.20
C GLY A 356 6.04 10.89 -2.73
N TYR A 357 6.16 9.72 -2.10
CA TYR A 357 5.85 9.50 -0.68
C TYR A 357 6.55 8.24 -0.16
N LEU A 358 6.66 8.11 1.18
CA LEU A 358 7.16 6.90 1.83
C LEU A 358 6.18 5.73 1.61
N THR A 359 6.73 4.56 1.28
CA THR A 359 5.96 3.33 1.07
C THR A 359 6.59 2.14 1.81
N GLY A 360 5.99 0.98 1.72
CA GLY A 360 6.44 -0.29 2.28
C GLY A 360 5.28 -1.14 2.78
N LEU A 361 5.14 -1.25 4.10
CA LEU A 361 4.08 -2.04 4.72
C LEU A 361 2.72 -1.37 4.59
N GLY A 362 1.74 -2.06 4.01
CA GLY A 362 0.38 -1.57 3.84
C GLY A 362 -0.66 -2.68 3.81
N PHE A 363 -1.90 -2.32 4.15
CA PHE A 363 -3.08 -3.18 4.06
C PHE A 363 -4.19 -2.46 3.28
N PRO A 364 -5.15 -3.19 2.69
CA PRO A 364 -6.28 -2.53 2.07
C PRO A 364 -6.97 -1.52 3.00
N PRO A 365 -7.32 -0.35 2.51
CA PRO A 365 -7.39 0.06 1.10
C PRO A 365 -6.18 0.84 0.58
N SER A 366 -4.98 0.70 1.15
CA SER A 366 -3.82 1.47 0.71
C SER A 366 -2.49 0.72 0.86
N TRP A 367 -1.56 0.92 -0.08
CA TRP A 367 -0.17 0.45 0.06
C TRP A 367 0.75 1.40 0.83
N VAL A 368 0.22 2.49 1.37
CA VAL A 368 1.04 3.51 2.05
C VAL A 368 1.06 3.38 3.57
N GLY A 369 0.29 2.51 4.14
CA GLY A 369 0.29 2.17 5.56
C GLY A 369 0.11 3.34 6.52
N GLY A 370 -1.13 3.57 6.95
CA GLY A 370 -1.49 4.61 7.91
C GLY A 370 -2.06 5.87 7.28
N SER A 371 -2.71 6.68 8.10
CA SER A 371 -3.45 7.87 7.68
C SER A 371 -2.59 9.10 7.37
N ARG A 372 -1.30 9.07 7.72
CA ARG A 372 -0.38 10.18 7.51
C ARG A 372 0.89 9.72 6.80
N VAL A 373 0.96 10.04 5.50
CA VAL A 373 2.09 9.68 4.65
C VAL A 373 3.01 10.87 4.49
N PRO A 374 4.30 10.77 4.90
CA PRO A 374 5.30 11.78 4.58
C PRO A 374 5.53 11.85 3.08
N GLY A 375 5.05 12.95 2.46
CA GLY A 375 5.20 13.20 1.03
C GLY A 375 6.51 13.91 0.69
N VAL A 376 6.96 13.71 -0.55
CA VAL A 376 8.01 14.47 -1.22
C VAL A 376 7.35 15.67 -1.90
N ARG A 377 7.30 16.80 -1.20
CA ARG A 377 6.54 18.00 -1.62
C ARG A 377 7.34 19.27 -1.38
N ALA A 378 6.90 20.37 -1.96
CA ALA A 378 7.50 21.68 -1.74
C ALA A 378 7.60 21.99 -0.24
N GLY A 379 8.77 22.46 0.21
CA GLY A 379 9.03 22.77 1.61
C GLY A 379 9.02 21.54 2.56
N GLY A 380 9.05 20.31 2.03
CA GLY A 380 9.10 19.09 2.84
C GLY A 380 10.32 19.07 3.77
N ARG A 381 10.10 18.82 5.08
CA ARG A 381 11.15 18.87 6.11
C ARG A 381 11.66 17.51 6.57
N THR A 382 11.08 16.42 6.07
CA THR A 382 11.52 15.08 6.42
C THR A 382 12.94 14.87 5.94
N ARG A 383 13.86 14.50 6.86
CA ARG A 383 15.22 14.11 6.49
C ARG A 383 15.21 12.71 5.91
N VAL A 384 15.82 12.57 4.75
CA VAL A 384 16.06 11.29 4.08
C VAL A 384 17.11 10.51 4.87
N ARG A 385 16.88 9.22 5.06
CA ARG A 385 17.79 8.30 5.76
C ARG A 385 17.94 7.02 4.97
N ALA A 386 19.12 6.42 5.00
CA ALA A 386 19.33 5.09 4.46
C ALA A 386 18.33 4.09 5.05
N GLY A 387 17.84 3.17 4.25
CA GLY A 387 16.74 2.24 4.58
C GLY A 387 15.33 2.80 4.37
N MET A 388 15.17 4.07 4.04
CA MET A 388 13.86 4.57 3.60
C MET A 388 13.51 4.03 2.22
N VAL A 389 12.24 3.70 2.02
CA VAL A 389 11.68 3.30 0.71
C VAL A 389 10.59 4.28 0.34
N LEU A 390 10.67 4.80 -0.88
CA LEU A 390 9.74 5.79 -1.40
C LEU A 390 9.18 5.35 -2.75
N HIS A 391 7.95 5.72 -3.03
CA HIS A 391 7.40 5.75 -4.38
C HIS A 391 7.74 7.13 -4.97
N LEU A 392 8.68 7.20 -5.91
CA LEU A 392 9.00 8.42 -6.64
C LEU A 392 8.13 8.49 -7.89
N MET A 393 7.45 9.62 -8.12
CA MET A 393 6.48 9.81 -9.18
C MET A 393 6.81 11.07 -9.97
N SER A 394 7.04 10.91 -11.26
CA SER A 394 7.14 12.04 -12.17
C SER A 394 5.90 12.13 -13.04
N TRP A 395 5.08 13.13 -12.76
CA TRP A 395 3.77 13.34 -13.35
C TRP A 395 3.75 14.62 -14.15
N VAL A 396 3.55 14.49 -15.47
CA VAL A 396 3.44 15.60 -16.41
C VAL A 396 2.02 15.61 -17.00
N GLU A 397 1.31 16.72 -16.85
CA GLU A 397 -0.07 16.87 -17.34
C GLU A 397 -0.14 17.51 -18.72
N ARG A 398 0.81 18.40 -19.01
CA ARG A 398 0.87 19.17 -20.26
C ARG A 398 2.27 19.12 -20.87
N PRO A 399 2.40 19.11 -22.20
CA PRO A 399 1.35 19.27 -23.23
C PRO A 399 0.41 18.08 -23.37
N VAL A 400 0.86 16.87 -22.99
CA VAL A 400 0.10 15.62 -23.00
C VAL A 400 0.36 14.86 -21.70
N GLY A 401 -0.66 14.23 -21.12
CA GLY A 401 -0.51 13.46 -19.90
C GLY A 401 0.48 12.31 -20.06
N HIS A 402 1.54 12.30 -19.22
CA HIS A 402 2.51 11.21 -19.14
C HIS A 402 3.02 11.04 -17.70
N VAL A 403 3.06 9.81 -17.24
CA VAL A 403 3.51 9.48 -15.89
C VAL A 403 4.51 8.33 -15.95
N VAL A 404 5.58 8.47 -15.22
CA VAL A 404 6.54 7.42 -14.91
C VAL A 404 6.85 7.46 -13.42
N SER A 405 6.82 6.31 -12.75
CA SER A 405 7.19 6.22 -11.34
C SER A 405 7.86 4.90 -11.02
N ASP A 406 8.67 4.90 -9.97
CA ASP A 406 9.33 3.70 -9.47
C ASP A 406 9.41 3.72 -7.94
N THR A 407 9.52 2.54 -7.35
CA THR A 407 9.91 2.39 -5.95
C THR A 407 11.41 2.56 -5.81
N ALA A 408 11.82 3.45 -4.93
CA ALA A 408 13.19 3.86 -4.66
C ALA A 408 13.61 3.48 -3.23
N LEU A 409 14.75 2.83 -3.09
CA LEU A 409 15.41 2.56 -1.81
C LEU A 409 16.54 3.58 -1.60
N VAL A 410 16.53 4.24 -0.46
CA VAL A 410 17.67 5.06 -0.03
C VAL A 410 18.77 4.15 0.51
N THR A 411 19.91 4.10 -0.16
CA THR A 411 21.10 3.39 0.27
C THR A 411 22.02 4.31 1.07
N PRO A 412 23.08 3.83 1.72
CA PRO A 412 24.10 4.71 2.34
C PRO A 412 24.72 5.71 1.35
N ASP A 413 24.87 5.32 0.09
CA ASP A 413 25.61 6.06 -0.93
C ASP A 413 24.69 6.82 -1.91
N GLY A 414 23.37 6.70 -1.79
CA GLY A 414 22.42 7.36 -2.71
C GLY A 414 21.07 6.70 -2.80
N CYS A 415 20.59 6.47 -4.03
CA CYS A 415 19.26 5.93 -4.32
C CYS A 415 19.35 4.76 -5.32
N GLU A 416 18.63 3.69 -5.04
CA GLU A 416 18.41 2.56 -5.94
C GLU A 416 16.95 2.47 -6.35
N LEU A 417 16.66 2.48 -7.66
CA LEU A 417 15.32 2.21 -8.18
C LEU A 417 15.08 0.69 -8.26
N LEU A 418 14.17 0.19 -7.45
CA LEU A 418 13.93 -1.24 -7.25
C LEU A 418 13.03 -1.86 -8.34
N THR A 419 12.03 -1.12 -8.83
CA THR A 419 11.09 -1.61 -9.84
C THR A 419 11.71 -1.51 -11.24
N ARG A 420 11.49 -2.56 -12.06
CA ARG A 420 12.15 -2.69 -13.39
C ARG A 420 11.12 -2.95 -14.47
N ALA A 421 10.91 -1.93 -15.31
CA ALA A 421 10.21 -1.98 -16.59
C ALA A 421 10.71 -0.81 -17.45
N PRO A 422 10.54 -0.83 -18.80
CA PRO A 422 10.89 0.31 -19.64
C PRO A 422 10.34 1.62 -19.09
N ARG A 423 11.15 2.67 -19.09
CA ARG A 423 10.79 4.02 -18.58
C ARG A 423 10.58 5.02 -19.69
N GLU A 424 11.10 4.72 -20.86
CA GLU A 424 10.93 5.49 -22.08
C GLU A 424 9.48 5.44 -22.54
N LEU A 425 9.13 6.28 -23.51
CA LEU A 425 7.81 6.24 -24.13
C LEU A 425 7.60 4.89 -24.82
N VAL A 426 6.74 4.05 -24.25
CA VAL A 426 6.31 2.79 -24.85
C VAL A 426 5.16 3.07 -25.81
N VAL A 427 5.33 2.64 -27.05
CA VAL A 427 4.32 2.69 -28.11
C VAL A 427 4.05 1.27 -28.56
N THR A 428 2.79 0.89 -28.60
CA THR A 428 2.32 -0.41 -29.09
C THR A 428 1.47 -0.23 -30.35
N ASP A 429 1.24 -1.27 -31.09
CA ASP A 429 0.44 -1.24 -32.33
C ASP A 429 -1.06 -1.05 -32.05
#